data_a0b851688b5c4e503b128755b0c088d3
#
_entry.id   a0b851688b5c4e503b128755b0c088d3
#
_cell.length_a   1.000
_cell.length_b   1.000
_cell.length_c   1.000
_cell.angle_alpha   90.00
_cell.angle_beta   90.00
_cell.angle_gamma   90.00
#
_symmetry.space_group_name_H-M   'P 1'
#
loop_
_entity.id
_entity.type
_entity.pdbx_description
1 polymer ?
#
loop_
_entity_poly.entity_id
_entity_poly.type
_entity_poly.pdbx_seq_one_letter_code
_entity_poly.pdbx_strand_id
1 'polypeptide(L)'
;MSALKFWVWLTEQNRLGGPARQALLEHFGSPEEVYYAEPGDLLRVEGITADQAQALEKKSLDRAQSILEECARKDIFLLTAQDALYPQRLKNIYDPPLLLYGRGSMPLFDEEAAVAVVGTRSCSPYGIRTAERFGFEMSKQGGLVVSGLARGIDAASQLGALRAGGLTAAVLGCGVDVVYPPENDRLYEDVAASGVLLSEYPPGAEPFGWHFPARNRILSGLCLATLVVEAPEKSGALITAATALEQGRDVFAIPGPLDAEGSVGCNRLIRDGAGLATESWDILREYQSRYPHKLHPDGEKLPPLPKKSEIFYPERSKKPKVASSGLPVINVRRNAEGLTDDQIKVLRILDDKEPMLTDDIALRANVPVRRILSAVTMLEIDGYTRQEGLRKFVRTVEVEDTKE
;
A
#
# COMPACT_ATOMS: atom_id res chain seq x y z
N MET A 1 25.10 -2.37 -17.47
CA MET A 1 24.28 -3.58 -17.20
C MET A 1 24.87 -4.55 -16.17
N SER A 2 26.15 -4.49 -15.83
CA SER A 2 26.76 -5.55 -15.02
C SER A 2 26.42 -5.52 -13.53
N ALA A 3 26.49 -4.37 -12.87
CA ALA A 3 26.32 -4.30 -11.40
C ALA A 3 24.89 -4.53 -10.90
N LEU A 4 23.85 -4.00 -11.60
CA LEU A 4 22.46 -4.11 -11.18
C LEU A 4 21.94 -5.56 -11.05
N LYS A 5 22.47 -6.49 -11.86
CA LYS A 5 22.08 -7.91 -11.76
C LYS A 5 22.40 -8.52 -10.40
N PHE A 6 23.48 -8.09 -9.76
CA PHE A 6 23.87 -8.56 -8.43
C PHE A 6 23.00 -7.96 -7.32
N TRP A 7 22.56 -6.70 -7.48
CA TRP A 7 21.58 -6.10 -6.59
C TRP A 7 20.26 -6.87 -6.62
N VAL A 8 19.72 -7.11 -7.82
CA VAL A 8 18.50 -7.90 -7.99
C VAL A 8 18.69 -9.32 -7.46
N TRP A 9 19.82 -9.98 -7.77
CA TRP A 9 20.11 -11.32 -7.26
C TRP A 9 20.09 -11.37 -5.72
N LEU A 10 20.73 -10.41 -5.05
CA LEU A 10 20.81 -10.38 -3.58
C LEU A 10 19.42 -10.14 -2.96
N THR A 11 18.61 -9.25 -3.54
CA THR A 11 17.25 -8.96 -3.04
C THR A 11 16.27 -10.12 -3.27
N GLU A 12 16.48 -10.94 -4.30
CA GLU A 12 15.66 -12.14 -4.58
C GLU A 12 16.01 -13.35 -3.68
N GLN A 13 16.99 -13.24 -2.78
CA GLN A 13 17.33 -14.32 -1.84
C GLN A 13 16.31 -14.39 -0.71
N ASN A 14 15.28 -15.23 -0.86
CA ASN A 14 14.13 -15.29 0.05
C ASN A 14 14.46 -15.70 1.51
N ARG A 15 15.64 -16.31 1.75
CA ARG A 15 16.09 -16.70 3.09
C ARG A 15 16.83 -15.60 3.83
N LEU A 16 17.19 -14.52 3.15
CA LEU A 16 17.86 -13.37 3.73
C LEU A 16 16.84 -12.29 4.10
N GLY A 17 16.74 -11.96 5.38
CA GLY A 17 16.07 -10.74 5.83
C GLY A 17 16.89 -9.49 5.53
N GLY A 18 16.30 -8.30 5.66
CA GLY A 18 16.97 -7.03 5.46
C GLY A 18 18.26 -6.88 6.26
N PRO A 19 18.27 -7.13 7.59
CA PRO A 19 19.48 -7.05 8.40
C PRO A 19 20.62 -7.95 7.92
N ALA A 20 20.32 -9.17 7.48
CA ALA A 20 21.33 -10.08 6.95
C ALA A 20 21.92 -9.57 5.61
N ARG A 21 21.08 -9.04 4.73
CA ARG A 21 21.54 -8.43 3.47
C ARG A 21 22.41 -7.20 3.73
N GLN A 22 22.03 -6.37 4.71
CA GLN A 22 22.80 -5.20 5.10
C GLN A 22 24.16 -5.59 5.67
N ALA A 23 24.23 -6.56 6.59
CA ALA A 23 25.48 -7.07 7.15
C ALA A 23 26.44 -7.59 6.08
N LEU A 24 25.90 -8.30 5.07
CA LEU A 24 26.68 -8.75 3.91
C LEU A 24 27.27 -7.57 3.12
N LEU A 25 26.47 -6.53 2.86
CA LEU A 25 26.96 -5.35 2.14
C LEU A 25 27.97 -4.53 2.94
N GLU A 26 27.80 -4.42 4.24
CA GLU A 26 28.76 -3.75 5.12
C GLU A 26 30.11 -4.48 5.16
N HIS A 27 30.07 -5.83 5.14
CA HIS A 27 31.28 -6.65 5.18
C HIS A 27 32.02 -6.70 3.82
N PHE A 28 31.28 -6.91 2.72
CA PHE A 28 31.87 -7.13 1.39
C PHE A 28 31.92 -5.86 0.53
N GLY A 29 31.15 -4.81 0.89
CA GLY A 29 31.14 -3.54 0.16
C GLY A 29 30.17 -3.50 -1.03
N SER A 30 29.93 -4.62 -1.73
CA SER A 30 29.02 -4.67 -2.88
C SER A 30 28.32 -6.02 -3.02
N PRO A 31 27.11 -6.07 -3.67
CA PRO A 31 26.45 -7.33 -3.97
C PRO A 31 27.25 -8.23 -4.92
N GLU A 32 28.11 -7.66 -5.77
CA GLU A 32 28.99 -8.41 -6.65
C GLU A 32 30.03 -9.19 -5.86
N GLU A 33 30.64 -8.58 -4.85
CA GLU A 33 31.59 -9.25 -3.96
C GLU A 33 30.92 -10.33 -3.11
N VAL A 34 29.68 -10.11 -2.63
CA VAL A 34 28.86 -11.16 -1.99
C VAL A 34 28.61 -12.32 -2.94
N TYR A 35 28.32 -12.03 -4.21
CA TYR A 35 28.09 -13.07 -5.21
C TYR A 35 29.34 -13.95 -5.44
N TYR A 36 30.53 -13.37 -5.45
CA TYR A 36 31.79 -14.12 -5.66
C TYR A 36 32.41 -14.65 -4.37
N ALA A 37 31.88 -14.30 -3.20
CA ALA A 37 32.39 -14.78 -1.92
C ALA A 37 32.31 -16.31 -1.79
N GLU A 38 33.29 -16.88 -1.13
CA GLU A 38 33.32 -18.31 -0.80
C GLU A 38 32.40 -18.59 0.42
N PRO A 39 31.82 -19.80 0.55
CA PRO A 39 30.94 -20.13 1.65
C PRO A 39 31.53 -19.89 3.04
N GLY A 40 32.84 -20.14 3.20
CA GLY A 40 33.58 -19.90 4.45
C GLY A 40 33.66 -18.41 4.83
N ASP A 41 33.73 -17.50 3.85
CA ASP A 41 33.80 -16.07 4.10
C ASP A 41 32.38 -15.51 4.44
N LEU A 42 31.35 -16.05 3.82
CA LEU A 42 29.96 -15.69 4.14
C LEU A 42 29.62 -16.01 5.61
N LEU A 43 30.12 -17.13 6.15
CA LEU A 43 29.91 -17.54 7.54
C LEU A 43 30.70 -16.67 8.56
N ARG A 44 31.66 -15.87 8.13
CA ARG A 44 32.37 -14.91 9.00
C ARG A 44 31.59 -13.62 9.24
N VAL A 45 30.55 -13.37 8.45
CA VAL A 45 29.70 -12.20 8.61
C VAL A 45 28.78 -12.40 9.81
N GLU A 46 28.83 -11.49 10.78
CA GLU A 46 28.01 -11.55 11.98
C GLU A 46 26.52 -11.52 11.60
N GLY A 47 25.72 -12.42 12.18
CA GLY A 47 24.30 -12.55 11.92
C GLY A 47 23.91 -13.40 10.70
N ILE A 48 24.91 -13.97 9.98
CA ILE A 48 24.64 -14.90 8.87
C ILE A 48 24.64 -16.34 9.39
N THR A 49 23.54 -17.06 9.16
CA THR A 49 23.39 -18.47 9.53
C THR A 49 23.92 -19.39 8.43
N ALA A 50 24.23 -20.67 8.79
CA ALA A 50 24.64 -21.67 7.82
C ALA A 50 23.63 -21.88 6.68
N ASP A 51 22.32 -21.86 6.99
CA ASP A 51 21.25 -21.99 5.99
C ASP A 51 21.22 -20.78 5.02
N GLN A 52 21.52 -19.60 5.52
CA GLN A 52 21.60 -18.39 4.71
C GLN A 52 22.83 -18.39 3.79
N ALA A 53 24.00 -18.79 4.31
CA ALA A 53 25.21 -18.96 3.53
C ALA A 53 25.00 -20.01 2.43
N GLN A 54 24.39 -21.15 2.74
CA GLN A 54 24.06 -22.19 1.78
C GLN A 54 23.08 -21.69 0.69
N ALA A 55 22.12 -20.83 1.05
CA ALA A 55 21.21 -20.25 0.07
C ALA A 55 21.95 -19.37 -0.96
N LEU A 56 23.02 -18.70 -0.54
CA LEU A 56 23.87 -17.85 -1.39
C LEU A 56 24.79 -18.66 -2.32
N GLU A 57 24.95 -19.96 -2.13
CA GLU A 57 25.70 -20.83 -3.06
C GLU A 57 25.00 -20.98 -4.42
N LYS A 58 23.68 -20.72 -4.47
CA LYS A 58 22.94 -20.70 -5.73
C LYS A 58 23.24 -19.46 -6.53
N LYS A 59 24.28 -19.52 -7.35
CA LYS A 59 24.84 -18.40 -8.12
C LYS A 59 24.15 -18.17 -9.48
N SER A 60 22.86 -18.59 -9.69
CA SER A 60 22.13 -18.28 -10.92
C SER A 60 21.72 -16.82 -10.96
N LEU A 61 22.00 -16.17 -12.09
CA LEU A 61 21.58 -14.79 -12.41
C LEU A 61 20.39 -14.75 -13.37
N ASP A 62 19.85 -15.88 -13.82
CA ASP A 62 18.80 -15.94 -14.85
C ASP A 62 17.57 -15.15 -14.43
N ARG A 63 17.14 -15.32 -13.17
CA ARG A 63 16.00 -14.59 -12.61
C ARG A 63 16.28 -13.07 -12.57
N ALA A 64 17.49 -12.68 -12.13
CA ALA A 64 17.87 -11.28 -12.07
C ALA A 64 17.93 -10.64 -13.47
N GLN A 65 18.41 -11.35 -14.47
CA GLN A 65 18.43 -10.89 -15.86
C GLN A 65 17.01 -10.74 -16.42
N SER A 66 16.15 -11.72 -16.19
CA SER A 66 14.73 -11.63 -16.60
C SER A 66 14.00 -10.43 -15.99
N ILE A 67 14.25 -10.14 -14.69
CA ILE A 67 13.69 -8.95 -14.02
C ILE A 67 14.21 -7.67 -14.66
N LEU A 68 15.51 -7.57 -14.94
CA LEU A 68 16.10 -6.38 -15.58
C LEU A 68 15.57 -6.15 -17.00
N GLU A 69 15.37 -7.22 -17.78
CA GLU A 69 14.76 -7.14 -19.12
C GLU A 69 13.31 -6.66 -19.04
N GLU A 70 12.56 -7.16 -18.03
CA GLU A 70 11.19 -6.72 -17.80
C GLU A 70 11.12 -5.25 -17.35
N CYS A 71 12.02 -4.80 -16.48
CA CYS A 71 12.14 -3.40 -16.09
C CYS A 71 12.42 -2.50 -17.32
N ALA A 72 13.38 -2.88 -18.17
CA ALA A 72 13.69 -2.13 -19.38
C ALA A 72 12.51 -2.05 -20.35
N ARG A 73 11.74 -3.14 -20.51
CA ARG A 73 10.57 -3.16 -21.37
C ARG A 73 9.41 -2.30 -20.87
N LYS A 74 9.27 -2.16 -19.54
CA LYS A 74 8.16 -1.44 -18.87
C LYS A 74 8.52 -0.04 -18.39
N ASP A 75 9.70 0.46 -18.77
CA ASP A 75 10.22 1.77 -18.32
C ASP A 75 10.24 1.90 -16.79
N ILE A 76 10.71 0.83 -16.11
CA ILE A 76 10.87 0.78 -14.66
C ILE A 76 12.35 1.02 -14.35
N PHE A 77 12.63 2.09 -13.61
CA PHE A 77 13.98 2.33 -13.12
C PHE A 77 14.27 1.54 -11.84
N LEU A 78 15.56 1.29 -11.59
CA LEU A 78 16.01 0.68 -10.35
C LEU A 78 16.85 1.71 -9.57
N LEU A 79 16.60 1.80 -8.27
CA LEU A 79 17.32 2.67 -7.35
C LEU A 79 17.95 1.81 -6.24
N THR A 80 19.25 1.73 -6.21
CA THR A 80 20.00 0.95 -5.21
C THR A 80 20.36 1.82 -4.01
N ALA A 81 20.62 1.20 -2.86
CA ALA A 81 21.03 1.91 -1.65
C ALA A 81 22.38 2.66 -1.79
N GLN A 82 23.15 2.41 -2.86
CA GLN A 82 24.40 3.10 -3.18
C GLN A 82 24.23 4.24 -4.17
N ASP A 83 23.05 4.40 -4.79
CA ASP A 83 22.83 5.49 -5.74
C ASP A 83 22.74 6.85 -5.01
N ALA A 84 23.24 7.89 -5.69
CA ALA A 84 23.25 9.25 -5.15
C ALA A 84 21.84 9.81 -4.91
N LEU A 85 20.83 9.35 -5.66
CA LEU A 85 19.44 9.73 -5.52
C LEU A 85 18.71 8.96 -4.41
N TYR A 86 19.35 7.94 -3.81
CA TYR A 86 18.72 7.18 -2.73
C TYR A 86 18.60 8.04 -1.47
N PRO A 87 17.38 8.23 -0.91
CA PRO A 87 17.16 9.15 0.20
C PRO A 87 17.96 8.76 1.46
N GLN A 88 18.74 9.70 2.00
CA GLN A 88 19.53 9.44 3.22
C GLN A 88 18.63 9.11 4.41
N ARG A 89 17.45 9.77 4.48
CA ARG A 89 16.46 9.47 5.52
C ARG A 89 15.95 8.03 5.47
N LEU A 90 15.89 7.43 4.28
CA LEU A 90 15.50 6.03 4.10
C LEU A 90 16.65 5.06 4.42
N LYS A 91 17.91 5.45 4.20
CA LYS A 91 19.07 4.66 4.64
C LYS A 91 19.13 4.46 6.16
N ASN A 92 18.61 5.43 6.92
CA ASN A 92 18.72 5.48 8.37
C ASN A 92 17.59 4.72 9.09
N ILE A 93 16.68 4.05 8.42
CA ILE A 93 15.71 3.18 9.09
C ILE A 93 16.35 1.83 9.44
N TYR A 94 15.74 1.10 10.38
CA TYR A 94 16.27 -0.18 10.86
C TYR A 94 16.45 -1.23 9.75
N ASP A 95 15.54 -1.28 8.78
CA ASP A 95 15.56 -2.22 7.67
C ASP A 95 15.37 -1.46 6.34
N PRO A 96 16.42 -0.78 5.83
CA PRO A 96 16.32 -0.03 4.59
C PRO A 96 16.21 -0.97 3.38
N PRO A 97 15.34 -0.68 2.40
CA PRO A 97 15.29 -1.45 1.17
C PRO A 97 16.60 -1.28 0.38
N LEU A 98 17.28 -2.36 0.04
CA LEU A 98 18.55 -2.30 -0.72
C LEU A 98 18.33 -1.89 -2.17
N LEU A 99 17.15 -2.17 -2.69
CA LEU A 99 16.75 -1.90 -4.06
C LEU A 99 15.28 -1.46 -4.08
N LEU A 100 14.99 -0.39 -4.80
CA LEU A 100 13.65 0.03 -5.12
C LEU A 100 13.44 -0.01 -6.64
N TYR A 101 12.31 -0.52 -7.04
CA TYR A 101 11.78 -0.39 -8.39
C TYR A 101 10.92 0.86 -8.44
N GLY A 102 11.04 1.65 -9.52
CA GLY A 102 10.29 2.89 -9.63
C GLY A 102 9.73 3.14 -11.03
N ARG A 103 8.59 3.83 -11.08
CA ARG A 103 7.97 4.32 -12.31
C ARG A 103 7.60 5.79 -12.13
N GLY A 104 7.91 6.63 -13.10
CA GLY A 104 7.74 8.07 -13.04
C GLY A 104 9.06 8.80 -12.74
N SER A 105 8.99 9.99 -12.14
CA SER A 105 10.15 10.84 -11.85
C SER A 105 10.45 10.87 -10.36
N MET A 106 11.63 10.37 -9.97
CA MET A 106 12.07 10.33 -8.57
C MET A 106 12.34 11.75 -8.05
N PRO A 107 11.63 12.25 -7.03
CA PRO A 107 11.96 13.51 -6.40
C PRO A 107 13.23 13.38 -5.55
N LEU A 108 13.91 14.51 -5.32
CA LEU A 108 15.01 14.59 -4.35
C LEU A 108 14.44 14.61 -2.92
N PHE A 109 14.05 13.45 -2.41
CA PHE A 109 13.33 13.35 -1.13
C PHE A 109 14.00 14.09 0.02
N ASP A 110 15.32 14.13 0.08
CA ASP A 110 16.05 14.82 1.15
C ASP A 110 15.91 16.35 1.08
N GLU A 111 15.53 16.87 -0.08
CA GLU A 111 15.21 18.28 -0.32
C GLU A 111 13.71 18.58 -0.22
N GLU A 112 12.87 17.56 0.04
CA GLU A 112 11.43 17.70 0.14
C GLU A 112 10.94 17.63 1.59
N ALA A 113 9.97 18.48 1.94
CA ALA A 113 9.19 18.35 3.15
C ALA A 113 8.10 17.27 2.94
N ALA A 114 8.54 16.01 2.90
CA ALA A 114 7.68 14.88 2.63
C ALA A 114 6.89 14.47 3.88
N VAL A 115 5.58 14.32 3.73
CA VAL A 115 4.64 13.88 4.78
C VAL A 115 3.88 12.66 4.31
N ALA A 116 3.94 11.58 5.09
CA ALA A 116 3.12 10.40 4.87
C ALA A 116 1.68 10.69 5.31
N VAL A 117 0.70 10.50 4.44
CA VAL A 117 -0.72 10.63 4.78
C VAL A 117 -1.37 9.26 4.70
N VAL A 118 -1.86 8.77 5.84
CA VAL A 118 -2.39 7.42 5.98
C VAL A 118 -3.72 7.40 6.72
N GLY A 119 -4.48 6.31 6.54
CA GLY A 119 -5.73 6.12 7.26
C GLY A 119 -6.45 4.84 6.86
N THR A 120 -7.69 4.74 7.34
CA THR A 120 -8.54 3.59 7.04
C THR A 120 -8.93 3.51 5.56
N ARG A 121 -9.06 2.28 5.07
CA ARG A 121 -9.56 2.00 3.71
C ARG A 121 -11.08 2.18 3.61
N SER A 122 -11.79 2.05 4.74
CA SER A 122 -13.24 2.21 4.86
C SER A 122 -13.54 3.51 5.60
N CYS A 123 -13.14 4.64 5.01
CA CYS A 123 -13.27 5.94 5.64
C CYS A 123 -14.66 6.56 5.49
N SER A 124 -14.99 7.45 6.43
CA SER A 124 -16.20 8.25 6.39
C SER A 124 -16.12 9.35 5.30
N PRO A 125 -17.26 9.96 4.92
CA PRO A 125 -17.25 11.15 4.07
C PRO A 125 -16.45 12.33 4.67
N TYR A 126 -16.33 12.39 6.00
CA TYR A 126 -15.47 13.36 6.69
C TYR A 126 -14.00 13.03 6.42
N GLY A 127 -13.57 11.79 6.64
CA GLY A 127 -12.20 11.35 6.42
C GLY A 127 -11.73 11.62 5.00
N ILE A 128 -12.56 11.30 3.99
CA ILE A 128 -12.24 11.57 2.59
C ILE A 128 -12.03 13.06 2.34
N ARG A 129 -12.99 13.91 2.72
CA ARG A 129 -12.86 15.36 2.51
C ARG A 129 -11.66 15.94 3.23
N THR A 130 -11.37 15.46 4.43
CA THR A 130 -10.23 15.92 5.23
C THR A 130 -8.91 15.49 4.59
N ALA A 131 -8.77 14.23 4.15
CA ALA A 131 -7.58 13.75 3.47
C ALA A 131 -7.32 14.51 2.16
N GLU A 132 -8.36 14.73 1.36
CA GLU A 132 -8.25 15.49 0.11
C GLU A 132 -7.85 16.95 0.37
N ARG A 133 -8.47 17.59 1.37
CA ARG A 133 -8.15 18.95 1.79
C ARG A 133 -6.69 19.04 2.24
N PHE A 134 -6.24 18.19 3.14
CA PHE A 134 -4.87 18.20 3.63
C PHE A 134 -3.86 17.93 2.50
N GLY A 135 -4.14 16.97 1.61
CA GLY A 135 -3.29 16.72 0.45
C GLY A 135 -3.16 17.95 -0.46
N PHE A 136 -4.27 18.64 -0.72
CA PHE A 136 -4.30 19.87 -1.52
C PHE A 136 -3.54 21.01 -0.85
N GLU A 137 -3.83 21.29 0.43
CA GLU A 137 -3.22 22.38 1.17
C GLU A 137 -1.71 22.17 1.35
N MET A 138 -1.28 20.94 1.76
CA MET A 138 0.13 20.59 1.89
C MET A 138 0.90 20.85 0.59
N SER A 139 0.37 20.37 -0.54
CA SER A 139 1.01 20.59 -1.85
C SER A 139 1.09 22.07 -2.23
N LYS A 140 0.05 22.86 -1.96
CA LYS A 140 0.07 24.31 -2.19
C LYS A 140 1.09 25.03 -1.30
N GLN A 141 1.33 24.52 -0.11
CA GLN A 141 2.28 25.06 0.85
C GLN A 141 3.73 24.55 0.63
N GLY A 142 3.97 23.75 -0.43
CA GLY A 142 5.29 23.25 -0.80
C GLY A 142 5.68 21.91 -0.15
N GLY A 143 4.74 21.24 0.50
CA GLY A 143 4.94 19.89 1.05
C GLY A 143 4.75 18.81 -0.02
N LEU A 144 5.48 17.70 0.11
CA LEU A 144 5.34 16.49 -0.71
C LEU A 144 4.47 15.46 0.00
N VAL A 145 3.30 15.17 -0.57
CA VAL A 145 2.41 14.11 -0.04
C VAL A 145 2.91 12.75 -0.50
N VAL A 146 3.12 11.84 0.46
CA VAL A 146 3.50 10.45 0.22
C VAL A 146 2.43 9.54 0.78
N SER A 147 1.98 8.53 0.02
CA SER A 147 0.98 7.59 0.53
C SER A 147 1.14 6.20 -0.11
N GLY A 148 0.17 5.32 0.10
CA GLY A 148 0.25 3.92 -0.30
C GLY A 148 -0.67 3.54 -1.45
N LEU A 149 -1.34 4.50 -2.10
CA LEU A 149 -2.35 4.26 -3.15
C LEU A 149 -3.48 3.30 -2.74
N ALA A 150 -3.68 3.06 -1.45
CA ALA A 150 -4.78 2.24 -0.98
C ALA A 150 -6.12 2.97 -1.14
N ARG A 151 -7.23 2.22 -0.99
CA ARG A 151 -8.58 2.80 -0.89
C ARG A 151 -8.64 3.83 0.24
N GLY A 152 -9.57 4.76 0.15
CA GLY A 152 -9.90 5.66 1.23
C GLY A 152 -8.92 6.82 1.39
N ILE A 153 -8.33 6.96 2.56
CA ILE A 153 -7.49 8.11 2.93
C ILE A 153 -6.29 8.28 2.01
N ASP A 154 -5.59 7.19 1.68
CA ASP A 154 -4.41 7.23 0.82
C ASP A 154 -4.76 7.85 -0.54
N ALA A 155 -5.75 7.29 -1.23
CA ALA A 155 -6.18 7.79 -2.53
C ALA A 155 -6.71 9.22 -2.48
N ALA A 156 -7.48 9.58 -1.44
CA ALA A 156 -8.03 10.92 -1.29
C ALA A 156 -6.94 11.98 -1.10
N SER A 157 -5.92 11.70 -0.29
CA SER A 157 -4.82 12.63 -0.04
C SER A 157 -3.97 12.87 -1.29
N GLN A 158 -3.66 11.81 -2.05
CA GLN A 158 -2.90 11.92 -3.30
C GLN A 158 -3.68 12.63 -4.39
N LEU A 159 -4.99 12.38 -4.49
CA LEU A 159 -5.87 13.13 -5.40
C LEU A 159 -5.89 14.62 -5.04
N GLY A 160 -5.93 14.97 -3.75
CA GLY A 160 -5.82 16.35 -3.28
C GLY A 160 -4.52 17.00 -3.73
N ALA A 161 -3.39 16.33 -3.56
CA ALA A 161 -2.08 16.81 -3.99
C ALA A 161 -2.02 17.04 -5.51
N LEU A 162 -2.50 16.09 -6.32
CA LEU A 162 -2.56 16.24 -7.78
C LEU A 162 -3.45 17.41 -8.23
N ARG A 163 -4.59 17.62 -7.57
CA ARG A 163 -5.49 18.76 -7.85
C ARG A 163 -4.86 20.11 -7.53
N ALA A 164 -3.94 20.13 -6.58
CA ALA A 164 -3.14 21.33 -6.30
C ALA A 164 -2.07 21.60 -7.37
N GLY A 165 -1.87 20.67 -8.32
CA GLY A 165 -0.77 20.70 -9.28
C GLY A 165 0.57 20.32 -8.66
N GLY A 166 0.56 19.73 -7.46
CA GLY A 166 1.76 19.29 -6.74
C GLY A 166 2.20 17.89 -7.14
N LEU A 167 3.44 17.56 -6.75
CA LEU A 167 3.99 16.23 -6.87
C LEU A 167 3.42 15.33 -5.74
N THR A 168 3.31 14.04 -6.01
CA THR A 168 3.01 13.05 -4.98
C THR A 168 3.79 11.76 -5.25
N ALA A 169 4.09 11.02 -4.20
CA ALA A 169 4.78 9.76 -4.31
C ALA A 169 3.93 8.64 -3.70
N ALA A 170 3.96 7.47 -4.33
CA ALA A 170 3.29 6.30 -3.79
C ALA A 170 4.30 5.18 -3.54
N VAL A 171 4.21 4.55 -2.37
CA VAL A 171 4.94 3.32 -2.06
C VAL A 171 3.96 2.16 -2.15
N LEU A 172 4.28 1.11 -2.92
CA LEU A 172 3.38 0.02 -3.24
C LEU A 172 3.75 -1.27 -2.50
N GLY A 173 2.75 -2.11 -2.22
CA GLY A 173 2.93 -3.46 -1.67
C GLY A 173 2.87 -4.56 -2.75
N CYS A 174 3.13 -4.20 -4.00
CA CYS A 174 3.15 -5.07 -5.18
C CYS A 174 4.15 -4.52 -6.19
N GLY A 175 4.35 -5.17 -7.32
CA GLY A 175 5.17 -4.62 -8.41
C GLY A 175 4.65 -3.25 -8.87
N VAL A 176 5.57 -2.35 -9.27
CA VAL A 176 5.18 -1.01 -9.77
C VAL A 176 4.41 -1.03 -11.10
N ASP A 177 4.25 -2.17 -11.69
CA ASP A 177 3.47 -2.44 -12.90
C ASP A 177 2.14 -3.14 -12.61
N VAL A 178 1.84 -3.39 -11.33
CA VAL A 178 0.61 -4.04 -10.86
C VAL A 178 -0.29 -3.00 -10.22
N VAL A 179 -1.39 -2.68 -10.86
CA VAL A 179 -2.38 -1.73 -10.33
C VAL A 179 -3.18 -2.39 -9.20
N TYR A 180 -3.02 -1.87 -7.99
CA TYR A 180 -3.76 -2.32 -6.81
C TYR A 180 -4.07 -1.17 -5.85
N PRO A 181 -5.33 -0.96 -5.44
CA PRO A 181 -6.52 -1.70 -5.90
C PRO A 181 -6.93 -1.29 -7.34
N PRO A 182 -7.64 -2.17 -8.08
CA PRO A 182 -7.95 -1.92 -9.50
C PRO A 182 -8.75 -0.65 -9.76
N GLU A 183 -9.58 -0.21 -8.83
CA GLU A 183 -10.38 1.01 -8.94
C GLU A 183 -9.54 2.30 -8.91
N ASN A 184 -8.28 2.22 -8.49
CA ASN A 184 -7.35 3.35 -8.47
C ASN A 184 -6.46 3.42 -9.72
N ASP A 185 -6.80 2.73 -10.80
CA ASP A 185 -6.02 2.65 -12.04
C ASP A 185 -5.65 4.03 -12.60
N ARG A 186 -6.63 4.93 -12.69
CA ARG A 186 -6.42 6.30 -13.16
C ARG A 186 -5.50 7.09 -12.21
N LEU A 187 -5.75 7.00 -10.90
CA LEU A 187 -4.92 7.67 -9.90
C LEU A 187 -3.48 7.14 -9.94
N TYR A 188 -3.31 5.84 -10.19
CA TYR A 188 -2.01 5.20 -10.36
C TYR A 188 -1.24 5.83 -11.53
N GLU A 189 -1.86 6.01 -12.71
CA GLU A 189 -1.24 6.66 -13.85
C GLU A 189 -0.97 8.15 -13.60
N ASP A 190 -1.90 8.87 -12.96
CA ASP A 190 -1.74 10.27 -12.63
C ASP A 190 -0.57 10.51 -11.65
N VAL A 191 -0.38 9.62 -10.66
CA VAL A 191 0.77 9.65 -9.73
C VAL A 191 2.08 9.35 -10.47
N ALA A 192 2.09 8.35 -11.36
CA ALA A 192 3.27 8.03 -12.16
C ALA A 192 3.68 9.18 -13.10
N ALA A 193 2.70 9.89 -13.67
CA ALA A 193 2.93 11.01 -14.57
C ALA A 193 3.40 12.29 -13.85
N SER A 194 2.93 12.54 -12.63
CA SER A 194 3.21 13.77 -11.87
C SER A 194 4.25 13.60 -10.76
N GLY A 195 4.72 12.38 -10.51
CA GLY A 195 5.62 12.08 -9.41
C GLY A 195 6.21 10.68 -9.57
N VAL A 196 6.12 9.82 -8.54
CA VAL A 196 6.76 8.50 -8.55
C VAL A 196 5.93 7.43 -7.87
N LEU A 197 5.94 6.25 -8.45
CA LEU A 197 5.56 4.98 -7.83
C LEU A 197 6.82 4.24 -7.44
N LEU A 198 6.90 3.77 -6.20
CA LEU A 198 8.04 3.03 -5.66
C LEU A 198 7.59 1.70 -5.09
N SER A 199 8.39 0.67 -5.26
CA SER A 199 8.18 -0.63 -4.63
C SER A 199 9.51 -1.33 -4.35
N GLU A 200 9.55 -2.11 -3.27
CA GLU A 200 10.63 -3.06 -3.00
C GLU A 200 10.45 -4.39 -3.74
N TYR A 201 9.27 -4.61 -4.30
CA TYR A 201 8.90 -5.85 -4.99
C TYR A 201 9.17 -5.76 -6.50
N PRO A 202 9.66 -6.84 -7.13
CA PRO A 202 9.98 -6.84 -8.55
C PRO A 202 8.70 -6.69 -9.41
N PRO A 203 8.84 -6.35 -10.71
CA PRO A 203 7.74 -6.31 -11.65
C PRO A 203 6.91 -7.60 -11.62
N GLY A 204 5.59 -7.48 -11.74
CA GLY A 204 4.65 -8.59 -11.70
C GLY A 204 4.40 -9.18 -10.31
N ALA A 205 5.02 -8.66 -9.24
CA ALA A 205 4.76 -9.15 -7.89
C ALA A 205 3.31 -8.85 -7.45
N GLU A 206 2.60 -9.87 -7.02
CA GLU A 206 1.20 -9.78 -6.59
C GLU A 206 1.05 -9.06 -5.23
N PRO A 207 -0.12 -8.43 -4.97
CA PRO A 207 -0.41 -7.68 -3.73
C PRO A 207 -0.78 -8.62 -2.57
N PHE A 208 0.17 -9.35 -2.01
CA PHE A 208 -0.06 -10.19 -0.84
C PHE A 208 -0.27 -9.35 0.44
N GLY A 209 -1.20 -9.80 1.31
CA GLY A 209 -1.58 -9.07 2.52
C GLY A 209 -0.41 -8.69 3.44
N TRP A 210 0.61 -9.54 3.55
CA TRP A 210 1.82 -9.29 4.37
C TRP A 210 2.80 -8.30 3.75
N HIS A 211 2.68 -7.97 2.45
CA HIS A 211 3.48 -6.93 1.80
C HIS A 211 3.16 -5.53 2.35
N PHE A 212 1.90 -5.27 2.72
CA PHE A 212 1.47 -3.93 3.09
C PHE A 212 2.09 -3.44 4.42
N PRO A 213 2.10 -4.23 5.51
CA PRO A 213 2.84 -3.85 6.72
C PRO A 213 4.34 -3.68 6.48
N ALA A 214 4.96 -4.59 5.71
CA ALA A 214 6.38 -4.50 5.37
C ALA A 214 6.71 -3.23 4.59
N ARG A 215 5.87 -2.84 3.62
CA ARG A 215 5.99 -1.61 2.83
C ARG A 215 5.92 -0.36 3.69
N ASN A 216 5.09 -0.33 4.74
CA ASN A 216 4.85 0.88 5.53
C ASN A 216 6.13 1.46 6.15
N ARG A 217 7.17 0.64 6.41
CA ARG A 217 8.48 1.15 6.87
C ARG A 217 9.17 2.04 5.84
N ILE A 218 8.95 1.75 4.57
CA ILE A 218 9.49 2.57 3.47
C ILE A 218 8.70 3.87 3.36
N LEU A 219 7.37 3.78 3.46
CA LEU A 219 6.47 4.93 3.42
C LEU A 219 6.84 5.95 4.49
N SER A 220 6.90 5.55 5.76
CA SER A 220 7.29 6.42 6.87
C SER A 220 8.76 6.84 6.80
N GLY A 221 9.64 5.94 6.37
CA GLY A 221 11.09 6.18 6.23
C GLY A 221 11.43 7.29 5.22
N LEU A 222 10.66 7.43 4.15
CA LEU A 222 10.79 8.50 3.15
C LEU A 222 10.33 9.87 3.66
N CYS A 223 9.59 9.93 4.77
CA CYS A 223 8.92 11.13 5.24
C CYS A 223 9.56 11.71 6.50
N LEU A 224 9.25 12.98 6.77
CA LEU A 224 9.59 13.67 8.01
C LEU A 224 8.54 13.40 9.08
N ALA A 225 7.28 13.37 8.66
CA ALA A 225 6.13 13.13 9.52
C ALA A 225 5.15 12.14 8.89
N THR A 226 4.30 11.56 9.73
CA THR A 226 3.16 10.75 9.35
C THR A 226 1.88 11.36 9.90
N LEU A 227 0.94 11.71 9.03
CA LEU A 227 -0.40 12.17 9.37
C LEU A 227 -1.39 11.01 9.31
N VAL A 228 -2.09 10.74 10.41
CA VAL A 228 -3.20 9.80 10.46
C VAL A 228 -4.52 10.57 10.41
N VAL A 229 -5.29 10.40 9.32
CA VAL A 229 -6.51 11.20 9.10
C VAL A 229 -7.73 10.57 9.73
N GLU A 230 -7.91 9.27 9.57
CA GLU A 230 -9.01 8.51 10.18
C GLU A 230 -8.54 7.07 10.39
N ALA A 231 -8.68 6.56 11.61
CA ALA A 231 -8.26 5.23 11.98
C ALA A 231 -9.14 4.65 13.10
N PRO A 232 -9.88 3.56 12.86
CA PRO A 232 -10.47 2.75 13.93
C PRO A 232 -9.39 2.19 14.86
N GLU A 233 -9.79 1.65 16.02
CA GLU A 233 -8.87 1.12 17.03
C GLU A 233 -7.91 0.05 16.49
N LYS A 234 -8.36 -0.78 15.55
CA LYS A 234 -7.56 -1.83 14.90
C LYS A 234 -7.32 -1.49 13.43
N SER A 235 -6.62 -0.39 13.18
CA SER A 235 -6.31 0.06 11.82
C SER A 235 -4.85 -0.20 11.45
N GLY A 236 -4.61 -0.63 10.20
CA GLY A 236 -3.25 -0.73 9.64
C GLY A 236 -2.50 0.62 9.61
N ALA A 237 -3.21 1.75 9.58
CA ALA A 237 -2.61 3.08 9.67
C ALA A 237 -1.91 3.32 11.02
N LEU A 238 -2.41 2.72 12.11
CA LEU A 238 -1.77 2.79 13.44
C LEU A 238 -0.44 2.03 13.46
N ILE A 239 -0.29 0.96 12.67
CA ILE A 239 0.99 0.26 12.48
C ILE A 239 1.98 1.21 11.80
N THR A 240 1.56 1.95 10.77
CA THR A 240 2.42 2.95 10.12
C THR A 240 2.84 4.06 11.07
N ALA A 241 1.93 4.55 11.92
CA ALA A 241 2.24 5.55 12.94
C ALA A 241 3.27 5.02 13.98
N ALA A 242 3.10 3.79 14.45
CA ALA A 242 4.05 3.15 15.36
C ALA A 242 5.44 3.00 14.70
N THR A 243 5.49 2.51 13.47
CA THR A 243 6.74 2.39 12.70
C THR A 243 7.41 3.76 12.48
N ALA A 244 6.62 4.81 12.21
CA ALA A 244 7.13 6.18 12.09
C ALA A 244 7.82 6.65 13.37
N LEU A 245 7.21 6.41 14.54
CA LEU A 245 7.80 6.74 15.84
C LEU A 245 9.09 5.96 16.10
N GLU A 246 9.12 4.66 15.80
CA GLU A 246 10.33 3.83 15.91
C GLU A 246 11.47 4.34 15.02
N GLN A 247 11.15 4.97 13.90
CA GLN A 247 12.09 5.59 12.98
C GLN A 247 12.46 7.03 13.35
N GLY A 248 11.96 7.55 14.48
CA GLY A 248 12.18 8.94 14.92
C GLY A 248 11.50 9.97 14.02
N ARG A 249 10.34 9.60 13.41
CA ARG A 249 9.52 10.52 12.63
C ARG A 249 8.40 11.08 13.50
N ASP A 250 8.01 12.32 13.23
CA ASP A 250 6.89 12.93 13.92
C ASP A 250 5.58 12.26 13.48
N VAL A 251 4.64 12.15 14.41
CA VAL A 251 3.30 11.62 14.15
C VAL A 251 2.28 12.69 14.50
N PHE A 252 1.37 12.93 13.57
CA PHE A 252 0.23 13.82 13.71
C PHE A 252 -1.07 13.06 13.48
N ALA A 253 -2.15 13.50 14.12
CA ALA A 253 -3.46 12.93 13.89
C ALA A 253 -4.55 13.99 13.81
N ILE A 254 -5.55 13.72 13.00
CA ILE A 254 -6.75 14.56 12.88
C ILE A 254 -7.70 14.19 14.01
N PRO A 255 -8.18 15.16 14.82
CA PRO A 255 -9.18 14.89 15.84
C PRO A 255 -10.55 14.60 15.20
N GLY A 256 -11.34 13.80 15.89
CA GLY A 256 -12.70 13.52 15.45
C GLY A 256 -13.66 13.28 16.61
N PRO A 257 -14.98 13.11 16.34
CA PRO A 257 -15.98 12.88 17.36
C PRO A 257 -15.67 11.64 18.20
N LEU A 258 -15.94 11.72 19.51
CA LEU A 258 -15.63 10.64 20.47
C LEU A 258 -16.45 9.37 20.22
N ASP A 259 -17.63 9.50 19.65
CA ASP A 259 -18.57 8.44 19.32
C ASP A 259 -18.39 7.86 17.90
N ALA A 260 -17.45 8.44 17.11
CA ALA A 260 -17.16 7.95 15.77
C ALA A 260 -16.05 6.88 15.83
N GLU A 261 -16.36 5.66 15.41
CA GLU A 261 -15.42 4.53 15.39
C GLU A 261 -14.11 4.87 14.64
N GLY A 262 -14.23 5.56 13.50
CA GLY A 262 -13.08 5.98 12.69
C GLY A 262 -12.15 7.00 13.36
N SER A 263 -12.58 7.64 14.45
CA SER A 263 -11.79 8.64 15.19
C SER A 263 -11.05 8.06 16.40
N VAL A 264 -11.40 6.86 16.84
CA VAL A 264 -10.89 6.27 18.09
C VAL A 264 -9.35 6.18 18.07
N GLY A 265 -8.77 5.67 16.99
CA GLY A 265 -7.32 5.55 16.86
C GLY A 265 -6.60 6.89 16.79
N CYS A 266 -7.15 7.87 16.05
CA CYS A 266 -6.59 9.23 15.97
C CYS A 266 -6.64 9.94 17.31
N ASN A 267 -7.77 9.93 18.00
CA ASN A 267 -7.92 10.55 19.32
C ASN A 267 -7.00 9.88 20.36
N ARG A 268 -6.77 8.56 20.24
CA ARG A 268 -5.81 7.84 21.08
C ARG A 268 -4.38 8.30 20.79
N LEU A 269 -3.98 8.40 19.52
CA LEU A 269 -2.65 8.89 19.14
C LEU A 269 -2.39 10.29 19.72
N ILE A 270 -3.36 11.21 19.62
CA ILE A 270 -3.26 12.57 20.18
C ILE A 270 -3.10 12.52 21.71
N ARG A 271 -3.92 11.73 22.40
CA ARG A 271 -3.82 11.54 23.83
C ARG A 271 -2.46 10.97 24.25
N ASP A 272 -1.89 10.09 23.43
CA ASP A 272 -0.61 9.40 23.68
C ASP A 272 0.60 10.27 23.24
N GLY A 273 0.36 11.52 22.76
CA GLY A 273 1.40 12.52 22.48
C GLY A 273 1.65 12.85 21.01
N ALA A 274 0.88 12.28 20.08
CA ALA A 274 0.95 12.72 18.68
C ALA A 274 0.48 14.17 18.52
N GLY A 275 1.08 14.89 17.57
CA GLY A 275 0.68 16.26 17.25
C GLY A 275 -0.77 16.30 16.76
N LEU A 276 -1.55 17.24 17.29
CA LEU A 276 -2.90 17.50 16.82
C LEU A 276 -2.80 18.35 15.56
N ALA A 277 -3.44 17.91 14.46
CA ALA A 277 -3.50 18.66 13.21
C ALA A 277 -4.95 19.05 12.87
N THR A 278 -5.22 20.33 12.75
CA THR A 278 -6.49 20.91 12.30
C THR A 278 -6.37 21.57 10.93
N GLU A 279 -5.15 21.92 10.57
CA GLU A 279 -4.77 22.45 9.25
C GLU A 279 -3.41 21.86 8.84
N SER A 280 -3.12 21.88 7.55
CA SER A 280 -1.88 21.30 7.02
C SER A 280 -0.63 22.02 7.51
N TRP A 281 -0.75 23.32 7.82
CA TRP A 281 0.34 24.13 8.36
C TRP A 281 0.76 23.71 9.78
N ASP A 282 -0.12 23.09 10.57
CA ASP A 282 0.24 22.53 11.89
C ASP A 282 1.40 21.55 11.80
N ILE A 283 1.53 20.85 10.65
CA ILE A 283 2.59 19.89 10.37
C ILE A 283 3.79 20.57 9.71
N LEU A 284 3.55 21.33 8.63
CA LEU A 284 4.63 21.85 7.79
C LEU A 284 5.46 22.94 8.49
N ARG A 285 4.88 23.72 9.41
CA ARG A 285 5.59 24.75 10.18
C ARG A 285 6.77 24.20 10.98
N GLU A 286 6.70 22.95 11.44
CA GLU A 286 7.78 22.30 12.19
C GLU A 286 9.06 22.13 11.34
N TYR A 287 8.90 22.14 10.02
CA TYR A 287 9.99 21.96 9.06
C TYR A 287 10.34 23.23 8.27
N GLN A 288 9.67 24.35 8.51
CA GLN A 288 9.87 25.59 7.76
C GLN A 288 11.33 26.08 7.85
N SER A 289 11.97 25.97 9.02
CA SER A 289 13.38 26.37 9.19
C SER A 289 14.34 25.52 8.34
N ARG A 290 13.99 24.26 8.09
CA ARG A 290 14.78 23.32 7.28
C ARG A 290 14.55 23.50 5.78
N TYR A 291 13.34 23.92 5.38
CA TYR A 291 12.93 24.13 3.98
C TYR A 291 12.39 25.53 3.72
N PRO A 292 13.13 26.60 4.04
CA PRO A 292 12.60 27.96 4.03
C PRO A 292 12.26 28.47 2.63
N HIS A 293 12.84 27.86 1.59
CA HIS A 293 12.59 28.25 0.19
C HIS A 293 11.43 27.45 -0.45
N LYS A 294 10.92 26.43 0.23
CA LYS A 294 9.83 25.57 -0.28
C LYS A 294 8.52 25.76 0.48
N LEU A 295 8.60 25.89 1.81
CA LEU A 295 7.42 25.94 2.66
C LEU A 295 6.93 27.36 2.88
N HIS A 296 5.68 27.62 2.47
CA HIS A 296 5.04 28.93 2.56
C HIS A 296 3.67 28.81 3.24
N PRO A 297 3.44 29.51 4.40
CA PRO A 297 2.17 29.44 5.11
C PRO A 297 0.99 29.98 4.29
N ASP A 298 1.24 31.01 3.50
CA ASP A 298 0.23 31.71 2.70
C ASP A 298 0.03 31.09 1.32
N GLY A 299 0.45 29.85 1.09
CA GLY A 299 0.37 29.25 -0.25
C GLY A 299 -0.64 29.99 -1.12
N GLU A 300 -0.40 30.34 -2.36
CA GLU A 300 -1.28 31.15 -3.24
C GLU A 300 -2.75 30.98 -2.84
N LYS A 301 -3.51 32.07 -2.55
CA LYS A 301 -4.88 32.05 -2.01
C LYS A 301 -5.64 30.83 -2.51
N LEU A 302 -5.79 29.84 -1.62
CA LEU A 302 -6.34 28.55 -1.98
C LEU A 302 -7.72 28.74 -2.60
N PRO A 303 -7.94 28.32 -3.86
CA PRO A 303 -9.30 28.32 -4.40
C PRO A 303 -10.17 27.42 -3.51
N PRO A 304 -11.45 27.73 -3.34
CA PRO A 304 -12.34 26.86 -2.59
C PRO A 304 -12.30 25.45 -3.19
N LEU A 305 -12.29 24.42 -2.32
CA LEU A 305 -12.36 23.02 -2.75
C LEU A 305 -13.43 22.85 -3.83
N PRO A 306 -13.12 22.19 -4.95
CA PRO A 306 -14.09 21.97 -6.01
C PRO A 306 -15.35 21.31 -5.45
N LYS A 307 -16.51 21.78 -5.91
CA LYS A 307 -17.80 21.28 -5.47
C LYS A 307 -17.92 19.78 -5.75
N LYS A 308 -18.63 19.07 -4.89
CA LYS A 308 -18.89 17.62 -4.82
C LYS A 308 -19.09 16.86 -6.15
N SER A 309 -19.40 17.55 -7.27
CA SER A 309 -19.67 16.98 -8.58
C SER A 309 -18.43 16.56 -9.39
N GLU A 310 -17.21 16.89 -8.94
CA GLU A 310 -15.98 16.63 -9.68
C GLU A 310 -15.08 15.58 -9.00
N ILE A 311 -15.49 15.07 -7.84
CA ILE A 311 -14.79 13.98 -7.18
C ILE A 311 -15.25 12.68 -7.84
N PHE A 312 -14.43 12.15 -8.74
CA PHE A 312 -14.64 10.82 -9.30
C PHE A 312 -14.34 9.79 -8.21
N TYR A 313 -15.34 9.49 -7.39
CA TYR A 313 -15.38 8.17 -6.76
C TYR A 313 -15.77 7.21 -7.87
N PRO A 314 -15.07 6.08 -8.07
CA PRO A 314 -15.71 5.00 -8.81
C PRO A 314 -17.05 4.78 -8.12
N GLU A 315 -18.15 5.01 -8.85
CA GLU A 315 -19.47 4.65 -8.36
C GLU A 315 -19.30 3.24 -7.80
N ARG A 316 -19.70 3.04 -6.53
CA ARG A 316 -19.97 1.70 -6.02
C ARG A 316 -20.72 1.02 -7.14
N SER A 317 -20.18 -0.06 -7.65
CA SER A 317 -20.82 -0.88 -8.69
C SER A 317 -22.31 -0.80 -8.47
N LYS A 318 -23.07 -0.35 -9.46
CA LYS A 318 -24.49 0.01 -9.37
C LYS A 318 -25.17 -0.92 -8.38
N LYS A 319 -25.73 -0.37 -7.30
CA LYS A 319 -26.46 -1.20 -6.32
C LYS A 319 -27.28 -2.18 -7.11
N PRO A 320 -27.13 -3.50 -6.89
CA PRO A 320 -27.88 -4.49 -7.64
C PRO A 320 -29.38 -4.14 -7.54
N LYS A 321 -30.13 -4.39 -8.62
CA LYS A 321 -31.59 -4.19 -8.61
C LYS A 321 -32.19 -5.00 -7.46
N VAL A 322 -32.97 -4.36 -6.61
CA VAL A 322 -33.66 -5.04 -5.52
C VAL A 322 -34.75 -5.93 -6.13
N ALA A 323 -34.66 -7.24 -5.88
CA ALA A 323 -35.63 -8.23 -6.29
C ALA A 323 -36.91 -8.16 -5.42
N SER A 324 -37.90 -8.93 -5.80
CA SER A 324 -39.18 -9.10 -5.04
C SER A 324 -38.99 -9.68 -3.63
N SER A 325 -37.85 -10.32 -3.36
CA SER A 325 -37.42 -10.85 -2.05
C SER A 325 -36.78 -9.79 -1.15
N GLY A 326 -36.51 -8.58 -1.65
CA GLY A 326 -35.78 -7.54 -0.93
C GLY A 326 -34.27 -7.69 -0.96
N LEU A 327 -33.70 -8.75 -1.55
CA LEU A 327 -32.27 -8.97 -1.74
C LEU A 327 -31.77 -8.39 -3.06
N PRO A 328 -30.52 -7.92 -3.12
CA PRO A 328 -29.87 -7.49 -4.36
C PRO A 328 -29.72 -8.68 -5.34
N VAL A 329 -29.92 -8.46 -6.64
CA VAL A 329 -29.80 -9.49 -7.68
C VAL A 329 -28.45 -9.41 -8.37
N ILE A 330 -27.75 -10.55 -8.50
CA ILE A 330 -26.49 -10.69 -9.22
C ILE A 330 -26.63 -11.68 -10.39
N ASN A 331 -26.15 -11.31 -11.57
CA ASN A 331 -26.17 -12.18 -12.75
C ASN A 331 -24.80 -12.85 -12.94
N VAL A 332 -24.72 -14.11 -12.57
CA VAL A 332 -23.47 -14.88 -12.57
C VAL A 332 -22.98 -15.34 -13.95
N ARG A 333 -23.82 -15.27 -15.00
CA ARG A 333 -23.40 -15.68 -16.36
C ARG A 333 -22.66 -14.59 -17.11
N ARG A 334 -22.96 -13.34 -16.84
CA ARG A 334 -22.27 -12.22 -17.49
C ARG A 334 -20.87 -11.96 -16.94
N ASN A 335 -20.53 -12.60 -15.83
CA ASN A 335 -19.28 -12.34 -15.07
C ASN A 335 -18.95 -10.82 -15.00
N ALA A 336 -20.02 -10.00 -14.99
CA ALA A 336 -19.92 -8.55 -15.08
C ALA A 336 -19.20 -7.94 -13.86
N GLU A 337 -18.94 -8.76 -12.83
CA GLU A 337 -18.46 -8.33 -11.53
C GLU A 337 -17.10 -8.97 -11.15
N GLY A 338 -16.45 -9.64 -12.09
CA GLY A 338 -15.09 -10.17 -11.85
C GLY A 338 -15.02 -11.35 -10.88
N LEU A 339 -16.14 -12.09 -10.67
CA LEU A 339 -16.18 -13.25 -9.80
C LEU A 339 -15.42 -14.45 -10.40
N THR A 340 -14.66 -15.16 -9.56
CA THR A 340 -14.01 -16.40 -9.96
C THR A 340 -15.00 -17.55 -10.07
N ASP A 341 -14.64 -18.61 -10.81
CA ASP A 341 -15.48 -19.83 -10.93
C ASP A 341 -15.84 -20.45 -9.59
N ASP A 342 -14.94 -20.40 -8.60
CA ASP A 342 -15.21 -20.90 -7.25
C ASP A 342 -16.21 -20.04 -6.49
N GLN A 343 -16.12 -18.72 -6.64
CA GLN A 343 -17.08 -17.77 -6.04
C GLN A 343 -18.48 -17.95 -6.65
N ILE A 344 -18.57 -18.14 -7.96
CA ILE A 344 -19.85 -18.43 -8.65
C ILE A 344 -20.46 -19.74 -8.16
N LYS A 345 -19.65 -20.79 -8.00
CA LYS A 345 -20.12 -22.08 -7.45
C LYS A 345 -20.65 -21.94 -6.03
N VAL A 346 -19.93 -21.20 -5.18
CA VAL A 346 -20.35 -20.91 -3.79
C VAL A 346 -21.68 -20.20 -3.74
N LEU A 347 -21.85 -19.12 -4.53
CA LEU A 347 -23.11 -18.35 -4.58
C LEU A 347 -24.31 -19.18 -5.06
N ARG A 348 -24.09 -20.15 -5.96
CA ARG A 348 -25.15 -21.06 -6.41
C ARG A 348 -25.57 -22.10 -5.39
N ILE A 349 -24.68 -22.44 -4.45
CA ILE A 349 -24.89 -23.49 -3.44
C ILE A 349 -25.48 -22.94 -2.16
N LEU A 350 -25.10 -21.69 -1.80
CA LEU A 350 -25.56 -21.03 -0.58
C LEU A 350 -27.03 -20.64 -0.68
N ASP A 351 -27.75 -20.85 0.40
CA ASP A 351 -29.10 -20.37 0.64
C ASP A 351 -29.08 -18.98 1.32
N ASP A 352 -30.18 -18.23 1.22
CA ASP A 352 -30.33 -16.92 1.85
C ASP A 352 -30.84 -16.98 3.30
N LYS A 353 -31.34 -18.15 3.76
CA LYS A 353 -31.91 -18.35 5.08
C LYS A 353 -31.24 -19.45 5.89
N GLU A 354 -30.71 -20.49 5.23
CA GLU A 354 -30.11 -21.64 5.90
C GLU A 354 -28.59 -21.57 5.88
N PRO A 355 -27.93 -21.30 7.05
CA PRO A 355 -26.47 -21.23 7.12
C PRO A 355 -25.81 -22.58 6.84
N MET A 356 -24.88 -22.62 5.89
CA MET A 356 -24.15 -23.82 5.48
C MET A 356 -22.69 -23.79 5.93
N LEU A 357 -22.17 -24.90 6.43
CA LEU A 357 -20.75 -25.07 6.82
C LEU A 357 -19.84 -25.05 5.59
N THR A 358 -18.64 -24.47 5.74
CA THR A 358 -17.64 -24.45 4.67
C THR A 358 -17.26 -25.83 4.14
N ASP A 359 -17.28 -26.85 4.99
CA ASP A 359 -16.98 -28.23 4.58
C ASP A 359 -18.10 -28.83 3.72
N ASP A 360 -19.37 -28.50 4.03
CA ASP A 360 -20.53 -28.93 3.23
C ASP A 360 -20.57 -28.18 1.87
N ILE A 361 -20.21 -26.92 1.86
CA ILE A 361 -20.06 -26.13 0.62
C ILE A 361 -18.97 -26.75 -0.26
N ALA A 362 -17.83 -27.13 0.32
CA ALA A 362 -16.72 -27.75 -0.38
C ALA A 362 -17.12 -29.09 -1.01
N LEU A 363 -17.87 -29.90 -0.27
CA LEU A 363 -18.38 -31.19 -0.75
C LEU A 363 -19.36 -31.00 -1.93
N ARG A 364 -20.31 -30.06 -1.81
CA ARG A 364 -21.31 -29.80 -2.86
C ARG A 364 -20.73 -29.14 -4.10
N ALA A 365 -19.72 -28.23 -3.92
CA ALA A 365 -19.05 -27.55 -5.01
C ALA A 365 -18.04 -28.46 -5.73
N ASN A 366 -17.67 -29.58 -5.13
CA ASN A 366 -16.54 -30.43 -5.53
C ASN A 366 -15.23 -29.61 -5.68
N VAL A 367 -14.95 -28.79 -4.69
CA VAL A 367 -13.78 -27.91 -4.62
C VAL A 367 -13.10 -28.10 -3.26
N PRO A 368 -11.76 -28.14 -3.17
CA PRO A 368 -11.05 -28.26 -1.90
C PRO A 368 -11.44 -27.19 -0.88
N VAL A 369 -11.62 -27.56 0.40
CA VAL A 369 -12.06 -26.65 1.49
C VAL A 369 -11.24 -25.37 1.57
N ARG A 370 -9.93 -25.44 1.34
CA ARG A 370 -9.04 -24.27 1.33
C ARG A 370 -9.44 -23.24 0.28
N ARG A 371 -9.86 -23.67 -0.92
CA ARG A 371 -10.31 -22.79 -1.99
C ARG A 371 -11.70 -22.22 -1.69
N ILE A 372 -12.56 -23.00 -1.06
CA ILE A 372 -13.89 -22.54 -0.61
C ILE A 372 -13.74 -21.45 0.46
N LEU A 373 -12.85 -21.63 1.44
CA LEU A 373 -12.57 -20.61 2.47
C LEU A 373 -12.13 -19.30 1.84
N SER A 374 -11.23 -19.34 0.86
CA SER A 374 -10.80 -18.15 0.13
C SER A 374 -11.97 -17.50 -0.64
N ALA A 375 -12.76 -18.31 -1.35
CA ALA A 375 -13.89 -17.81 -2.15
C ALA A 375 -14.98 -17.17 -1.26
N VAL A 376 -15.34 -17.81 -0.13
CA VAL A 376 -16.35 -17.30 0.81
C VAL A 376 -15.88 -16.01 1.48
N THR A 377 -14.61 -15.95 1.90
CA THR A 377 -14.04 -14.74 2.50
C THR A 377 -14.08 -13.55 1.52
N MET A 378 -13.75 -13.77 0.26
CA MET A 378 -13.86 -12.73 -0.75
C MET A 378 -15.30 -12.29 -1.00
N LEU A 379 -16.22 -13.25 -1.09
CA LEU A 379 -17.65 -12.97 -1.23
C LEU A 379 -18.24 -12.23 -0.02
N GLU A 380 -17.74 -12.47 1.18
CA GLU A 380 -18.13 -11.74 2.39
C GLU A 380 -17.60 -10.30 2.36
N ILE A 381 -16.35 -10.09 1.93
CA ILE A 381 -15.77 -8.76 1.74
C ILE A 381 -16.57 -7.95 0.71
N ASP A 382 -17.00 -8.60 -0.38
CA ASP A 382 -17.79 -8.00 -1.45
C ASP A 382 -19.28 -7.82 -1.07
N GLY A 383 -19.69 -8.36 0.09
CA GLY A 383 -21.05 -8.24 0.62
C GLY A 383 -22.06 -9.20 -0.03
N TYR A 384 -21.61 -10.25 -0.70
CA TYR A 384 -22.47 -11.27 -1.35
C TYR A 384 -22.80 -12.45 -0.43
N THR A 385 -22.05 -12.62 0.65
CA THR A 385 -22.31 -13.60 1.70
C THR A 385 -22.17 -12.97 3.08
N ARG A 386 -22.71 -13.61 4.09
CA ARG A 386 -22.56 -13.21 5.49
C ARG A 386 -22.30 -14.44 6.35
N GLN A 387 -21.39 -14.32 7.29
CA GLN A 387 -21.12 -15.35 8.26
C GLN A 387 -22.20 -15.34 9.38
N GLU A 388 -22.87 -16.47 9.58
CA GLU A 388 -23.83 -16.70 10.66
C GLU A 388 -23.37 -17.88 11.54
N GLY A 389 -22.41 -17.60 12.43
CA GLY A 389 -21.82 -18.62 13.33
C GLY A 389 -20.45 -19.10 12.88
N LEU A 390 -19.88 -20.06 13.63
CA LEU A 390 -18.54 -20.57 13.37
C LEU A 390 -18.48 -21.32 12.04
N ARG A 391 -17.81 -20.75 11.02
CA ARG A 391 -17.65 -21.31 9.66
C ARG A 391 -18.96 -21.64 8.92
N LYS A 392 -20.06 -20.96 9.26
CA LYS A 392 -21.34 -21.07 8.56
C LYS A 392 -21.63 -19.78 7.81
N PHE A 393 -22.08 -19.89 6.57
CA PHE A 393 -22.35 -18.75 5.69
C PHE A 393 -23.73 -18.84 5.04
N VAL A 394 -24.33 -17.68 4.83
CA VAL A 394 -25.56 -17.48 4.05
C VAL A 394 -25.28 -16.53 2.89
N ARG A 395 -26.06 -16.63 1.86
CA ARG A 395 -26.06 -15.71 0.72
C ARG A 395 -26.90 -14.46 1.04
N THR A 396 -26.38 -13.29 0.70
CA THR A 396 -27.04 -11.98 0.88
C THR A 396 -27.51 -11.37 -0.43
N VAL A 397 -27.44 -12.12 -1.53
CA VAL A 397 -27.86 -11.71 -2.87
C VAL A 397 -28.71 -12.79 -3.53
N GLU A 398 -29.56 -12.40 -4.47
CA GLU A 398 -30.29 -13.34 -5.32
C GLU A 398 -29.49 -13.61 -6.60
N VAL A 399 -29.34 -14.87 -6.97
CA VAL A 399 -28.51 -15.29 -8.12
C VAL A 399 -29.42 -15.53 -9.32
N GLU A 400 -29.24 -14.74 -10.38
CA GLU A 400 -29.89 -14.96 -11.67
C GLU A 400 -28.98 -15.69 -12.64
N ASP A 401 -29.53 -16.73 -13.28
CA ASP A 401 -28.88 -17.58 -14.28
C ASP A 401 -29.62 -17.48 -15.64
N THR A 402 -30.25 -16.33 -15.92
CA THR A 402 -31.08 -16.13 -17.10
C THR A 402 -30.25 -16.05 -18.39
N LYS A 403 -30.68 -16.86 -19.39
CA LYS A 403 -30.33 -16.69 -20.80
C LYS A 403 -31.15 -15.51 -21.35
N GLU A 404 -30.50 -14.47 -21.83
CA GLU A 404 -30.92 -13.72 -23.01
C GLU A 404 -29.92 -13.92 -24.11
#